data_9a0f3e471a3578ea495f02361eabe5a7
#
_entry.id   9a0f3e471a3578ea495f02361eabe5a7
#
_cell.length_a   1.000
_cell.length_b   1.000
_cell.length_c   1.000
_cell.angle_alpha   90.00
_cell.angle_beta   90.00
_cell.angle_gamma   90.00
#
_symmetry.space_group_name_H-M   'P 1'
#
loop_
_entity.id
_entity.type
_entity.pdbx_description
1 polymer ?
#
loop_
_entity_poly.entity_id
_entity_poly.type
_entity_poly.pdbx_seq_one_letter_code
_entity_poly.pdbx_strand_id
1 'polypeptide(L)'
;MSITLRYLLLTASIVLISGCGESSSPDKGSTGLSFFGSDETEIVRDFDPAQVERGETVYRANCVGCHGKNGEATPDWRKPGENGKYPPPPLNGTAHTWHHSTEVLKKTILEGGPPEFGSMPAWEGKLTDQQVDDVIIWIKSLWPDEVYDV
;
A
#
# COMPACT_ATOMS: atom_id res chain seq x y z
N MET A 1 -33.51 -1.53 44.12
CA MET A 1 -33.16 -0.12 44.44
C MET A 1 -33.25 0.68 43.14
N SER A 2 -34.20 1.54 43.08
CA SER A 2 -34.57 2.41 41.95
C SER A 2 -33.56 3.53 41.76
N ILE A 3 -33.14 3.81 40.53
CA ILE A 3 -32.57 5.12 40.17
C ILE A 3 -33.14 5.55 38.81
N THR A 4 -34.07 6.38 38.96
CA THR A 4 -34.69 7.47 38.21
C THR A 4 -34.00 7.93 36.90
N LEU A 5 -34.80 7.79 35.89
CA LEU A 5 -34.92 8.49 34.60
C LEU A 5 -34.85 10.01 34.74
N ARG A 6 -33.93 10.67 34.01
CA ARG A 6 -34.03 12.13 33.77
C ARG A 6 -33.97 12.38 32.26
N TYR A 7 -35.14 12.60 31.72
CA TYR A 7 -35.35 13.24 30.41
C TYR A 7 -34.98 14.73 30.52
N LEU A 8 -34.12 15.19 29.59
CA LEU A 8 -33.97 16.62 29.33
C LEU A 8 -34.30 16.88 27.86
N LEU A 9 -35.46 17.44 27.64
CA LEU A 9 -35.94 18.00 26.39
C LEU A 9 -35.18 19.30 26.14
N LEU A 10 -34.56 19.43 24.97
CA LEU A 10 -34.12 20.72 24.46
C LEU A 10 -34.61 20.90 23.03
N THR A 11 -35.32 21.99 22.93
CA THR A 11 -36.18 22.52 21.89
C THR A 11 -35.43 22.86 20.60
N ALA A 12 -36.10 22.57 19.49
CA ALA A 12 -35.79 23.01 18.15
C ALA A 12 -35.85 24.54 18.01
N SER A 13 -34.86 25.12 17.36
CA SER A 13 -34.95 26.45 16.78
C SER A 13 -34.67 26.37 15.29
N ILE A 14 -35.73 26.48 14.53
CA ILE A 14 -35.70 26.62 13.07
C ILE A 14 -35.45 28.10 12.78
N VAL A 15 -34.37 28.42 12.08
CA VAL A 15 -34.16 29.73 11.47
C VAL A 15 -34.30 29.57 9.96
N LEU A 16 -35.43 30.06 9.46
CA LEU A 16 -35.67 30.28 8.04
C LEU A 16 -35.02 31.61 7.64
N ILE A 17 -34.07 31.57 6.72
CA ILE A 17 -33.63 32.78 6.02
C ILE A 17 -33.99 32.60 4.55
N SER A 18 -35.07 33.27 4.18
CA SER A 18 -35.42 33.55 2.78
C SER A 18 -34.64 34.77 2.33
N GLY A 19 -33.91 34.60 1.23
CA GLY A 19 -33.25 35.71 0.55
C GLY A 19 -33.32 35.49 -0.96
N CYS A 20 -34.37 36.01 -1.58
CA CYS A 20 -34.43 36.24 -3.02
C CYS A 20 -33.51 37.40 -3.39
N GLY A 21 -32.78 37.26 -4.48
CA GLY A 21 -32.01 38.33 -5.11
C GLY A 21 -31.71 37.94 -6.56
N GLU A 22 -32.61 38.35 -7.43
CA GLU A 22 -32.59 38.29 -8.87
C GLU A 22 -31.76 39.46 -9.40
N SER A 23 -30.87 39.25 -10.42
CA SER A 23 -30.77 40.14 -11.60
C SER A 23 -29.57 39.76 -12.48
N SER A 24 -29.86 39.19 -13.63
CA SER A 24 -29.55 39.57 -15.02
C SER A 24 -28.24 40.32 -15.35
N SER A 25 -27.46 39.67 -16.17
CA SER A 25 -27.11 39.99 -17.57
C SER A 25 -25.58 40.08 -17.83
N PRO A 26 -25.15 39.95 -19.11
CA PRO A 26 -23.96 39.20 -19.44
C PRO A 26 -22.80 40.14 -19.74
N ASP A 27 -21.61 39.75 -19.31
CA ASP A 27 -20.41 40.39 -19.86
C ASP A 27 -19.51 39.36 -20.53
N LYS A 28 -19.11 39.75 -21.70
CA LYS A 28 -18.30 39.02 -22.65
C LYS A 28 -16.82 39.05 -22.23
N GLY A 29 -16.17 37.91 -22.32
CA GLY A 29 -14.79 37.88 -22.76
C GLY A 29 -13.74 37.92 -21.65
N SER A 30 -13.36 36.78 -21.18
CA SER A 30 -11.96 36.55 -20.85
C SER A 30 -11.64 35.09 -21.17
N THR A 31 -10.95 34.95 -22.29
CA THR A 31 -10.34 33.69 -22.72
C THR A 31 -9.17 33.38 -21.74
N GLY A 32 -9.50 32.87 -20.59
CA GLY A 32 -8.53 32.29 -19.68
C GLY A 32 -8.34 30.82 -20.08
N LEU A 33 -7.34 30.54 -20.92
CA LEU A 33 -6.83 29.20 -21.10
C LEU A 33 -6.24 28.71 -19.75
N SER A 34 -7.07 28.12 -18.93
CA SER A 34 -6.59 27.27 -17.86
C SER A 34 -6.34 25.88 -18.45
N PHE A 35 -5.33 25.79 -19.28
CA PHE A 35 -4.85 24.54 -19.83
C PHE A 35 -3.68 24.03 -18.96
N PHE A 36 -3.96 23.81 -17.70
CA PHE A 36 -3.18 22.95 -16.81
C PHE A 36 -4.15 22.07 -16.06
N GLY A 37 -4.83 21.19 -16.81
CA GLY A 37 -5.24 19.93 -16.25
C GLY A 37 -3.95 19.15 -16.04
N SER A 38 -3.52 19.00 -14.80
CA SER A 38 -2.63 17.91 -14.44
C SER A 38 -3.40 16.64 -14.79
N ASP A 39 -3.07 16.06 -15.93
CA ASP A 39 -3.45 14.69 -16.26
C ASP A 39 -2.61 13.81 -15.34
N GLU A 40 -3.01 13.79 -14.06
CA GLU A 40 -2.59 12.75 -13.15
C GLU A 40 -3.31 11.50 -13.66
N THR A 41 -2.63 10.76 -14.53
CA THR A 41 -3.05 9.43 -14.94
C THR A 41 -3.08 8.62 -13.65
N GLU A 42 -4.28 8.42 -13.11
CA GLU A 42 -4.50 7.54 -11.97
C GLU A 42 -3.99 6.16 -12.34
N ILE A 43 -2.94 5.68 -11.67
CA ILE A 43 -2.40 4.35 -11.90
C ILE A 43 -3.41 3.34 -11.38
N VAL A 44 -4.13 2.71 -12.31
CA VAL A 44 -5.10 1.67 -11.99
C VAL A 44 -4.34 0.38 -11.67
N ARG A 45 -4.33 0.02 -10.38
CA ARG A 45 -3.78 -1.25 -9.91
C ARG A 45 -4.86 -2.31 -9.97
N ASP A 46 -4.80 -3.14 -11.00
CA ASP A 46 -5.76 -4.25 -11.19
C ASP A 46 -5.34 -5.47 -10.36
N PHE A 47 -5.39 -5.34 -9.03
CA PHE A 47 -5.20 -6.46 -8.12
C PHE A 47 -6.54 -7.03 -7.67
N ASP A 48 -6.70 -8.36 -7.75
CA ASP A 48 -7.81 -9.04 -7.08
C ASP A 48 -7.69 -8.85 -5.55
N PRO A 49 -8.65 -8.16 -4.90
CA PRO A 49 -8.60 -7.93 -3.46
C PRO A 49 -8.49 -9.22 -2.64
N ALA A 50 -9.13 -10.30 -3.09
CA ALA A 50 -9.06 -11.59 -2.40
C ALA A 50 -7.66 -12.21 -2.52
N GLN A 51 -6.95 -11.98 -3.62
CA GLN A 51 -5.56 -12.40 -3.78
C GLN A 51 -4.63 -11.60 -2.85
N VAL A 52 -4.83 -10.30 -2.74
CA VAL A 52 -4.08 -9.43 -1.82
C VAL A 52 -4.26 -9.91 -0.38
N GLU A 53 -5.49 -10.20 0.06
CA GLU A 53 -5.78 -10.69 1.41
C GLU A 53 -5.11 -12.04 1.70
N ARG A 54 -5.16 -12.98 0.75
CA ARG A 54 -4.44 -14.26 0.89
C ARG A 54 -2.94 -14.04 0.97
N GLY A 55 -2.38 -13.15 0.15
CA GLY A 55 -0.98 -12.78 0.15
C GLY A 55 -0.53 -12.16 1.47
N GLU A 56 -1.35 -11.26 2.05
CA GLU A 56 -1.11 -10.72 3.39
C GLU A 56 -1.03 -11.83 4.43
N THR A 57 -1.95 -12.77 4.39
CA THR A 57 -1.97 -13.90 5.32
C THR A 57 -0.67 -14.72 5.24
N VAL A 58 -0.20 -15.03 4.03
CA VAL A 58 1.07 -15.74 3.81
C VAL A 58 2.24 -14.91 4.33
N TYR A 59 2.27 -13.62 4.04
CA TYR A 59 3.33 -12.71 4.49
C TYR A 59 3.41 -12.64 6.01
N ARG A 60 2.29 -12.44 6.68
CA ARG A 60 2.20 -12.36 8.15
C ARG A 60 2.69 -13.64 8.82
N ALA A 61 2.44 -14.79 8.22
CA ALA A 61 2.87 -16.07 8.77
C ALA A 61 4.37 -16.37 8.58
N ASN A 62 4.98 -15.89 7.48
CA ASN A 62 6.27 -16.41 7.03
C ASN A 62 7.37 -15.35 6.83
N CYS A 63 7.02 -14.10 6.56
CA CYS A 63 7.96 -13.08 6.08
C CYS A 63 8.18 -11.92 7.06
N VAL A 64 7.15 -11.61 7.87
CA VAL A 64 7.13 -10.44 8.75
C VAL A 64 8.30 -10.38 9.73
N GLY A 65 8.77 -11.53 10.22
CA GLY A 65 9.86 -11.61 11.20
C GLY A 65 11.20 -11.05 10.69
N CYS A 66 11.40 -11.06 9.37
CA CYS A 66 12.61 -10.58 8.73
C CYS A 66 12.40 -9.28 7.96
N HIS A 67 11.27 -9.14 7.26
CA HIS A 67 11.03 -8.02 6.36
C HIS A 67 10.18 -6.88 6.96
N GLY A 68 9.77 -7.01 8.24
CA GLY A 68 8.95 -6.00 8.91
C GLY A 68 7.47 -6.13 8.60
N LYS A 69 6.66 -5.36 9.35
CA LYS A 69 5.19 -5.48 9.30
C LYS A 69 4.60 -5.09 7.93
N ASN A 70 5.18 -4.10 7.28
CA ASN A 70 4.73 -3.56 6.00
C ASN A 70 5.86 -3.62 4.94
N GLY A 71 6.74 -4.60 5.05
CA GLY A 71 7.86 -4.76 4.11
C GLY A 71 8.94 -3.69 4.25
N GLU A 72 8.99 -2.97 5.37
CA GLU A 72 9.92 -1.86 5.60
C GLU A 72 11.33 -2.31 5.97
N ALA A 73 11.50 -3.55 6.45
CA ALA A 73 12.76 -4.10 6.93
C ALA A 73 13.42 -3.25 8.05
N THR A 74 14.74 -3.22 8.12
CA THR A 74 15.49 -2.39 9.07
C THR A 74 16.18 -1.22 8.37
N PRO A 75 16.40 -0.06 9.05
CA PRO A 75 17.08 1.09 8.45
C PRO A 75 18.49 0.78 7.95
N ASP A 76 19.18 -0.18 8.57
CA ASP A 76 20.57 -0.52 8.26
C ASP A 76 20.72 -1.68 7.25
N TRP A 77 19.66 -2.03 6.51
CA TRP A 77 19.68 -3.15 5.58
C TRP A 77 20.81 -3.10 4.52
N ARG A 78 21.40 -1.93 4.25
CA ARG A 78 22.55 -1.74 3.35
C ARG A 78 23.91 -1.97 4.01
N LYS A 79 23.93 -2.22 5.33
CA LYS A 79 25.17 -2.45 6.07
C LYS A 79 25.26 -3.93 6.44
N PRO A 80 26.35 -4.62 6.10
CA PRO A 80 26.54 -5.99 6.54
C PRO A 80 26.61 -6.06 8.06
N GLY A 81 26.00 -7.08 8.63
CA GLY A 81 26.12 -7.38 10.05
C GLY A 81 27.49 -7.97 10.40
N GLU A 82 27.68 -8.34 11.67
CA GLU A 82 28.94 -8.92 12.17
C GLU A 82 29.33 -10.22 11.48
N ASN A 83 28.36 -10.96 10.93
CA ASN A 83 28.57 -12.17 10.16
C ASN A 83 28.91 -11.91 8.68
N GLY A 84 29.09 -10.65 8.27
CA GLY A 84 29.36 -10.25 6.90
C GLY A 84 28.13 -10.31 5.95
N LYS A 85 26.95 -10.70 6.43
CA LYS A 85 25.72 -10.80 5.63
C LYS A 85 24.86 -9.56 5.79
N TYR A 86 24.19 -9.21 4.71
CA TYR A 86 23.25 -8.10 4.73
C TYR A 86 21.93 -8.51 5.39
N PRO A 87 21.33 -7.62 6.20
CA PRO A 87 19.96 -7.80 6.68
C PRO A 87 18.96 -7.87 5.52
N PRO A 88 17.74 -8.41 5.76
CA PRO A 88 16.68 -8.43 4.77
C PRO A 88 16.39 -7.03 4.21
N PRO A 89 16.29 -6.86 2.87
CA PRO A 89 15.96 -5.56 2.28
C PRO A 89 14.48 -5.24 2.43
N PRO A 90 14.10 -3.94 2.36
CA PRO A 90 12.70 -3.53 2.20
C PRO A 90 12.06 -4.12 0.95
N LEU A 91 10.78 -4.50 1.08
CA LEU A 91 9.96 -5.06 0.00
C LEU A 91 8.87 -4.09 -0.47
N ASN A 92 8.63 -3.00 0.26
CA ASN A 92 7.55 -2.04 0.07
C ASN A 92 7.82 -0.93 -0.97
N GLY A 93 8.74 -1.15 -1.88
CA GLY A 93 9.09 -0.18 -2.92
C GLY A 93 10.18 0.83 -2.53
N THR A 94 10.56 0.93 -1.24
CA THR A 94 11.62 1.87 -0.78
C THR A 94 13.04 1.39 -1.05
N ALA A 95 13.20 0.15 -1.53
CA ALA A 95 14.47 -0.43 -1.98
C ALA A 95 14.38 -0.82 -3.47
N HIS A 96 15.03 -1.92 -3.88
CA HIS A 96 15.16 -2.31 -5.29
C HIS A 96 14.27 -3.49 -5.72
N THR A 97 13.36 -3.96 -4.86
CA THR A 97 12.51 -5.14 -5.14
C THR A 97 11.66 -4.97 -6.40
N TRP A 98 11.23 -3.75 -6.69
CA TRP A 98 10.42 -3.41 -7.85
C TRP A 98 11.17 -3.52 -9.19
N HIS A 99 12.50 -3.54 -9.21
CA HIS A 99 13.30 -3.77 -10.42
C HIS A 99 13.28 -5.24 -10.89
N HIS A 100 12.84 -6.16 -10.03
CA HIS A 100 12.87 -7.58 -10.35
C HIS A 100 11.56 -8.03 -10.99
N SER A 101 11.66 -8.85 -12.04
CA SER A 101 10.47 -9.49 -12.60
C SER A 101 9.80 -10.44 -11.60
N THR A 102 8.53 -10.74 -11.83
CA THR A 102 7.79 -11.69 -10.98
C THR A 102 8.49 -13.05 -10.90
N GLU A 103 9.09 -13.53 -12.00
CA GLU A 103 9.83 -14.80 -12.06
C GLU A 103 11.07 -14.79 -11.16
N VAL A 104 11.79 -13.66 -11.13
CA VAL A 104 12.96 -13.48 -10.25
C VAL A 104 12.52 -13.47 -8.79
N LEU A 105 11.43 -12.78 -8.47
CA LEU A 105 10.87 -12.78 -7.11
C LEU A 105 10.43 -14.18 -6.68
N LYS A 106 9.72 -14.92 -7.54
CA LYS A 106 9.34 -16.33 -7.30
C LYS A 106 10.55 -17.18 -7.02
N LYS A 107 11.55 -17.12 -7.89
CA LYS A 107 12.79 -17.87 -7.75
C LYS A 107 13.47 -17.56 -6.41
N THR A 108 13.58 -16.27 -6.06
CA THR A 108 14.20 -15.86 -4.78
C THR A 108 13.44 -16.38 -3.57
N ILE A 109 12.12 -16.43 -3.62
CA ILE A 109 11.31 -17.00 -2.54
C ILE A 109 11.53 -18.52 -2.47
N LEU A 110 11.44 -19.23 -3.58
CA LEU A 110 11.53 -20.68 -3.60
C LEU A 110 12.93 -21.18 -3.24
N GLU A 111 13.96 -20.62 -3.85
CA GLU A 111 15.35 -21.08 -3.68
C GLU A 111 16.07 -20.43 -2.48
N GLY A 112 15.53 -19.31 -1.96
CA GLY A 112 16.20 -18.49 -0.95
C GLY A 112 17.11 -17.43 -1.56
N GLY A 113 17.63 -16.56 -0.70
CA GLY A 113 18.61 -15.55 -1.11
C GLY A 113 20.02 -16.15 -1.29
N PRO A 114 20.89 -15.47 -2.08
CA PRO A 114 22.28 -15.91 -2.22
C PRO A 114 22.97 -15.97 -0.85
N PRO A 115 23.50 -17.15 -0.46
CA PRO A 115 24.02 -17.37 0.88
C PRO A 115 25.25 -16.52 1.21
N GLU A 116 25.93 -15.99 0.18
CA GLU A 116 27.08 -15.09 0.33
C GLU A 116 26.67 -13.70 0.82
N PHE A 117 25.48 -13.26 0.46
CA PHE A 117 25.01 -11.90 0.75
C PHE A 117 23.94 -11.82 1.83
N GLY A 118 23.13 -12.86 1.96
CA GLY A 118 21.97 -12.83 2.85
C GLY A 118 21.75 -14.15 3.57
N SER A 119 20.64 -14.23 4.29
CA SER A 119 20.21 -15.43 5.04
C SER A 119 18.74 -15.76 4.81
N MET A 120 18.15 -15.30 3.70
CA MET A 120 16.78 -15.66 3.34
C MET A 120 16.68 -17.16 3.08
N PRO A 121 15.84 -17.91 3.82
CA PRO A 121 15.71 -19.34 3.63
C PRO A 121 14.93 -19.68 2.35
N ALA A 122 15.16 -20.86 1.82
CA ALA A 122 14.33 -21.43 0.76
C ALA A 122 12.94 -21.83 1.27
N TRP A 123 11.93 -21.55 0.47
CA TRP A 123 10.53 -21.85 0.76
C TRP A 123 9.95 -22.93 -0.15
N GLU A 124 10.76 -23.51 -1.03
CA GLU A 124 10.38 -24.65 -1.87
C GLU A 124 9.88 -25.80 -0.97
N GLY A 125 8.75 -26.39 -1.33
CA GLY A 125 8.11 -27.46 -0.56
C GLY A 125 7.46 -27.03 0.75
N LYS A 126 7.57 -25.75 1.16
CA LYS A 126 6.92 -25.16 2.35
C LYS A 126 5.74 -24.27 1.98
N LEU A 127 5.83 -23.55 0.88
CA LEU A 127 4.75 -22.78 0.29
C LEU A 127 4.31 -23.43 -1.02
N THR A 128 3.04 -23.34 -1.32
CA THR A 128 2.50 -23.70 -2.63
C THR A 128 2.79 -22.60 -3.65
N ASP A 129 2.77 -22.91 -4.95
CA ASP A 129 2.91 -21.92 -6.01
C ASP A 129 1.90 -20.79 -5.88
N GLN A 130 0.64 -21.12 -5.54
CA GLN A 130 -0.40 -20.12 -5.31
C GLN A 130 -0.06 -19.19 -4.15
N GLN A 131 0.48 -19.71 -3.05
CA GLN A 131 0.89 -18.88 -1.91
C GLN A 131 2.06 -17.96 -2.27
N VAL A 132 2.98 -18.42 -3.11
CA VAL A 132 4.08 -17.59 -3.61
C VAL A 132 3.55 -16.48 -4.52
N ASP A 133 2.61 -16.80 -5.41
CA ASP A 133 1.96 -15.80 -6.26
C ASP A 133 1.18 -14.77 -5.44
N ASP A 134 0.39 -15.22 -4.48
CA ASP A 134 -0.41 -14.36 -3.63
C ASP A 134 0.47 -13.40 -2.81
N VAL A 135 1.55 -13.88 -2.20
CA VAL A 135 2.45 -13.03 -1.41
C VAL A 135 3.20 -12.01 -2.26
N ILE A 136 3.53 -12.33 -3.51
CA ILE A 136 4.15 -11.37 -4.44
C ILE A 136 3.15 -10.27 -4.80
N ILE A 137 1.89 -10.60 -5.05
CA ILE A 137 0.85 -9.60 -5.32
C ILE A 137 0.65 -8.68 -4.11
N TRP A 138 0.61 -9.24 -2.88
CA TRP A 138 0.55 -8.41 -1.68
C TRP A 138 1.76 -7.48 -1.55
N ILE A 139 2.98 -7.96 -1.78
CA ILE A 139 4.19 -7.14 -1.78
C ILE A 139 4.09 -6.01 -2.80
N LYS A 140 3.65 -6.30 -4.02
CA LYS A 140 3.46 -5.29 -5.07
C LYS A 140 2.39 -4.27 -4.72
N SER A 141 1.36 -4.66 -3.96
CA SER A 141 0.32 -3.73 -3.51
C SER A 141 0.83 -2.68 -2.53
N LEU A 142 1.99 -2.90 -1.91
CA LEU A 142 2.64 -1.93 -1.02
C LEU A 142 3.48 -0.89 -1.76
N TRP A 143 3.75 -1.09 -3.06
CA TRP A 143 4.64 -0.20 -3.79
C TRP A 143 3.96 1.13 -4.05
N PRO A 144 4.67 2.26 -3.88
CA PRO A 144 4.16 3.57 -4.26
C PRO A 144 3.99 3.67 -5.78
N ASP A 145 3.15 4.57 -6.24
CA ASP A 145 2.80 4.71 -7.66
C ASP A 145 4.02 4.97 -8.53
N GLU A 146 4.98 5.74 -8.01
CA GLU A 146 6.20 6.14 -8.72
C GLU A 146 7.10 4.96 -9.14
N VAL A 147 6.96 3.80 -8.49
CA VAL A 147 7.76 2.61 -8.78
C VAL A 147 6.92 1.43 -9.28
N TYR A 148 5.60 1.59 -9.30
CA TYR A 148 4.70 0.51 -9.72
C TYR A 148 4.60 0.39 -11.24
N ASP A 149 4.70 1.52 -11.95
CA ASP A 149 4.48 1.66 -13.39
C ASP A 149 5.79 1.64 -14.22
N VAL A 150 6.84 1.00 -13.72
CA VAL A 150 8.16 0.92 -14.37
C VAL A 150 8.37 -0.40 -15.09
#